data_d7c679300e523d2d9fc449adc1eed41e
#
_entry.id   d7c679300e523d2d9fc449adc1eed41e
#
_cell.length_a   1.000
_cell.length_b   1.000
_cell.length_c   1.000
_cell.angle_alpha   90.00
_cell.angle_beta   90.00
_cell.angle_gamma   90.00
#
_symmetry.space_group_name_H-M   'P 1'
#
loop_
_entity.id
_entity.type
_entity.pdbx_description
1 polymer ?
#
loop_
_entity_poly.entity_id
_entity_poly.type
_entity_poly.pdbx_seq_one_letter_code
_entity_poly.pdbx_strand_id
1 'polypeptide(L)'
;MFFDGQIYDAFSLIVSLIQKAEKEITLIDGYVDVGTLNLLSKKKENVSVTIYTQKRTRLTKKDVENFNAQYPALEVKYTKVFHDRFLILDRGTAYHVGASLKDAGKKCFGINLIQD
;
A
#
# COMPACT_ATOMS: atom_id res chain seq x y z
N MET A 1 -6.85 5.79 12.51
CA MET A 1 -7.73 5.08 13.43
C MET A 1 -8.87 4.40 12.72
N PHE A 2 -9.25 3.24 13.19
CA PHE A 2 -10.17 2.41 12.46
C PHE A 2 -11.04 1.58 13.42
N PHE A 3 -12.29 1.33 13.05
CA PHE A 3 -13.25 0.64 13.90
C PHE A 3 -13.55 -0.76 13.36
N ASP A 4 -13.67 -1.73 14.27
CA ASP A 4 -14.03 -3.09 13.90
C ASP A 4 -15.39 -3.12 13.22
N GLY A 5 -15.53 -3.99 12.24
CA GLY A 5 -16.78 -4.16 11.50
C GLY A 5 -16.99 -3.15 10.39
N GLN A 6 -16.10 -2.20 10.22
CA GLN A 6 -16.26 -1.15 9.22
C GLN A 6 -15.30 -1.33 8.05
N ILE A 7 -15.50 -2.40 7.31
CA ILE A 7 -14.63 -2.79 6.19
C ILE A 7 -14.55 -1.68 5.15
N TYR A 8 -15.66 -1.06 4.84
CA TYR A 8 -15.69 0.03 3.86
C TYR A 8 -14.87 1.21 4.34
N ASP A 9 -14.93 1.50 5.63
CA ASP A 9 -14.18 2.61 6.20
C ASP A 9 -12.68 2.37 6.13
N ALA A 10 -12.24 1.10 6.27
CA ALA A 10 -10.83 0.77 6.11
C ALA A 10 -10.35 1.07 4.69
N PHE A 11 -11.14 0.69 3.69
CA PHE A 11 -10.83 0.98 2.30
C PHE A 11 -10.73 2.50 2.07
N SER A 12 -11.74 3.24 2.52
CA SER A 12 -11.78 4.69 2.37
C SER A 12 -10.60 5.37 3.07
N LEU A 13 -10.26 4.89 4.27
CA LEU A 13 -9.15 5.45 5.02
C LEU A 13 -7.83 5.25 4.28
N ILE A 14 -7.59 4.05 3.76
CA ILE A 14 -6.36 3.76 3.03
C ILE A 14 -6.27 4.66 1.78
N VAL A 15 -7.35 4.80 1.04
CA VAL A 15 -7.38 5.68 -0.13
C VAL A 15 -7.04 7.11 0.28
N SER A 16 -7.63 7.58 1.37
CA SER A 16 -7.38 8.94 1.84
C SER A 16 -5.91 9.13 2.25
N LEU A 17 -5.29 8.12 2.88
CA LEU A 17 -3.88 8.19 3.23
C LEU A 17 -2.99 8.22 1.98
N ILE A 18 -3.30 7.39 1.00
CA ILE A 18 -2.55 7.36 -0.26
C ILE A 18 -2.62 8.72 -0.94
N GLN A 19 -3.78 9.37 -0.91
CA GLN A 19 -3.98 10.66 -1.53
C GLN A 19 -3.31 11.81 -0.77
N LYS A 20 -2.87 11.59 0.46
CA LYS A 20 -2.12 12.59 1.22
C LYS A 20 -0.66 12.69 0.79
N ALA A 21 -0.11 11.65 0.20
CA ALA A 21 1.30 11.66 -0.18
C ALA A 21 1.54 12.70 -1.28
N GLU A 22 2.59 13.48 -1.09
CA GLU A 22 2.95 14.55 -2.02
C GLU A 22 4.10 14.16 -2.94
N LYS A 23 5.00 13.30 -2.49
CA LYS A 23 6.22 12.96 -3.23
C LYS A 23 6.38 11.47 -3.44
N GLU A 24 6.23 10.68 -2.39
CA GLU A 24 6.46 9.24 -2.52
C GLU A 24 5.70 8.44 -1.49
N ILE A 25 5.41 7.20 -1.88
CA ILE A 25 4.76 6.22 -1.02
C ILE A 25 5.67 5.01 -0.97
N THR A 26 5.93 4.50 0.25
CA THR A 26 6.63 3.24 0.44
C THR A 26 5.66 2.27 1.11
N LEU A 27 5.46 1.11 0.50
CA LEU A 27 4.61 0.07 1.05
C LEU A 27 5.46 -1.15 1.35
N ILE A 28 5.39 -1.63 2.58
CA ILE A 28 6.03 -2.86 3.00
C ILE A 28 4.91 -3.85 3.29
N ASP A 29 4.74 -4.85 2.40
CA ASP A 29 3.61 -5.77 2.47
C ASP A 29 3.96 -7.04 1.71
N GLY A 30 4.02 -8.16 2.41
CA GLY A 30 4.42 -9.43 1.82
C GLY A 30 3.39 -10.07 0.90
N TYR A 31 2.17 -9.56 0.83
CA TYR A 31 1.06 -10.22 0.14
C TYR A 31 0.36 -9.30 -0.88
N VAL A 32 1.14 -8.65 -1.72
CA VAL A 32 0.59 -7.71 -2.70
C VAL A 32 0.02 -8.45 -3.92
N ASP A 33 -1.00 -7.85 -4.54
CA ASP A 33 -1.58 -8.34 -5.78
C ASP A 33 -2.13 -7.15 -6.59
N VAL A 34 -2.90 -7.42 -7.62
CA VAL A 34 -3.49 -6.37 -8.46
C VAL A 34 -4.39 -5.44 -7.64
N GLY A 35 -5.07 -5.98 -6.62
CA GLY A 35 -5.90 -5.16 -5.73
C GLY A 35 -5.08 -4.10 -5.00
N THR A 36 -3.83 -4.45 -4.63
CA THR A 36 -2.92 -3.49 -4.02
C THR A 36 -2.64 -2.34 -5.00
N LEU A 37 -2.37 -2.68 -6.26
CA LEU A 37 -2.08 -1.66 -7.28
C LEU A 37 -3.30 -0.79 -7.54
N ASN A 38 -4.49 -1.36 -7.50
CA ASN A 38 -5.72 -0.59 -7.69
C ASN A 38 -5.87 0.48 -6.61
N LEU A 39 -5.50 0.16 -5.37
CA LEU A 39 -5.49 1.15 -4.31
C LEU A 39 -4.43 2.23 -4.55
N LEU A 40 -3.22 1.81 -4.91
CA LEU A 40 -2.11 2.74 -5.13
C LEU A 40 -2.35 3.65 -6.34
N SER A 41 -3.19 3.23 -7.28
CA SER A 41 -3.53 4.08 -8.44
C SER A 41 -4.27 5.35 -8.03
N LYS A 42 -4.79 5.40 -6.80
CA LYS A 42 -5.49 6.59 -6.28
C LYS A 42 -4.54 7.69 -5.85
N LYS A 43 -3.24 7.47 -5.93
CA LYS A 43 -2.24 8.46 -5.57
C LYS A 43 -2.33 9.72 -6.44
N LYS A 44 -1.77 10.82 -5.96
CA LYS A 44 -1.64 12.02 -6.77
C LYS A 44 -0.66 11.78 -7.92
N GLU A 45 -0.80 12.55 -8.98
CA GLU A 45 0.17 12.52 -10.07
C GLU A 45 1.56 12.88 -9.54
N ASN A 46 2.57 12.34 -10.17
CA ASN A 46 3.98 12.59 -9.81
C ASN A 46 4.41 12.03 -8.48
N VAL A 47 3.56 11.28 -7.80
CA VAL A 47 3.96 10.57 -6.59
C VAL A 47 4.54 9.21 -7.00
N SER A 48 5.77 8.93 -6.59
CA SER A 48 6.39 7.65 -6.88
C SER A 48 6.02 6.63 -5.81
N VAL A 49 6.05 5.35 -6.18
CA VAL A 49 5.70 4.27 -5.26
C VAL A 49 6.80 3.23 -5.27
N THR A 50 7.21 2.80 -4.08
CA THR A 50 8.11 1.65 -3.92
C THR A 50 7.39 0.61 -3.07
N ILE A 51 7.34 -0.61 -3.55
CA ILE A 51 6.78 -1.74 -2.80
C ILE A 51 7.90 -2.68 -2.43
N TYR A 52 7.99 -3.03 -1.14
CA TYR A 52 8.85 -4.10 -0.66
C TYR A 52 7.98 -5.30 -0.37
N THR A 53 8.18 -6.38 -1.10
CA THR A 53 7.35 -7.58 -0.99
C THR A 53 8.23 -8.83 -1.09
N GLN A 54 7.63 -10.01 -0.98
CA GLN A 54 8.36 -11.26 -1.12
C GLN A 54 8.30 -11.77 -2.55
N LYS A 55 9.25 -12.64 -2.91
CA LYS A 55 9.31 -13.18 -4.28
C LYS A 55 8.09 -13.97 -4.68
N ARG A 56 7.37 -14.54 -3.72
CA ARG A 56 6.17 -15.35 -3.99
C ARG A 56 4.90 -14.53 -4.10
N THR A 57 5.06 -13.23 -4.28
CA THR A 57 3.90 -12.37 -4.45
C THR A 57 3.09 -12.77 -5.69
N ARG A 58 1.79 -12.45 -5.66
CA ARG A 58 0.91 -12.66 -6.82
C ARG A 58 1.06 -11.57 -7.86
N LEU A 59 1.81 -10.55 -7.55
CA LEU A 59 2.04 -9.44 -8.46
C LEU A 59 3.04 -9.87 -9.53
N THR A 60 2.65 -9.77 -10.78
CA THR A 60 3.52 -10.17 -11.90
C THR A 60 4.26 -8.97 -12.48
N LYS A 61 5.31 -9.25 -13.24
CA LYS A 61 6.04 -8.22 -13.94
C LYS A 61 5.14 -7.44 -14.89
N LYS A 62 4.20 -8.14 -15.54
CA LYS A 62 3.24 -7.52 -16.44
C LYS A 62 2.32 -6.55 -15.72
N ASP A 63 1.90 -6.90 -14.51
CA ASP A 63 1.06 -6.03 -13.69
C ASP A 63 1.79 -4.72 -13.40
N VAL A 64 3.08 -4.80 -13.08
CA VAL A 64 3.89 -3.62 -12.80
C VAL A 64 4.04 -2.75 -14.05
N GLU A 65 4.28 -3.39 -15.20
CA GLU A 65 4.39 -2.66 -16.46
C GLU A 65 3.09 -1.95 -16.81
N ASN A 66 1.98 -2.62 -16.62
CA ASN A 66 0.66 -2.03 -16.90
C ASN A 66 0.38 -0.84 -15.99
N PHE A 67 0.74 -0.98 -14.72
CA PHE A 67 0.57 0.13 -13.77
C PHE A 67 1.41 1.33 -14.19
N ASN A 68 2.68 1.09 -14.52
CA ASN A 68 3.59 2.17 -14.89
C ASN A 68 3.21 2.85 -16.19
N ALA A 69 2.51 2.15 -17.08
CA ALA A 69 2.04 2.76 -18.32
C ALA A 69 1.03 3.86 -18.07
N GLN A 70 0.30 3.78 -16.96
CA GLN A 70 -0.76 4.72 -16.65
C GLN A 70 -0.48 5.56 -15.40
N TYR A 71 0.20 5.01 -14.40
CA TYR A 71 0.42 5.66 -13.11
C TYR A 71 1.89 5.58 -12.68
N PRO A 72 2.83 6.16 -13.47
CA PRO A 72 4.24 6.09 -13.09
C PRO A 72 4.46 6.86 -11.80
N ALA A 73 5.49 6.57 -11.04
CA ALA A 73 6.42 5.48 -11.23
C ALA A 73 6.27 4.48 -10.10
N LEU A 74 6.29 3.21 -10.43
CA LEU A 74 6.23 2.13 -9.45
C LEU A 74 7.48 1.27 -9.58
N GLU A 75 8.12 0.99 -8.45
CA GLU A 75 9.23 0.05 -8.36
C GLU A 75 8.90 -1.00 -7.33
N VAL A 76 9.15 -2.27 -7.64
CA VAL A 76 8.92 -3.38 -6.72
C VAL A 76 10.27 -3.98 -6.36
N LYS A 77 10.53 -4.08 -5.07
CA LYS A 77 11.76 -4.67 -4.53
C LYS A 77 11.38 -5.89 -3.71
N TYR A 78 12.24 -6.89 -3.71
CA TYR A 78 11.95 -8.14 -3.02
C TYR A 78 12.84 -8.30 -1.79
N THR A 79 12.25 -8.78 -0.71
CA THR A 79 12.98 -9.03 0.53
C THR A 79 12.47 -10.33 1.15
N LYS A 80 13.25 -10.89 2.07
CA LYS A 80 12.93 -12.20 2.66
C LYS A 80 12.23 -12.12 4.00
N VAL A 81 12.33 -10.98 4.68
CA VAL A 81 11.84 -10.87 6.05
C VAL A 81 10.67 -9.92 6.13
N PHE A 82 9.52 -10.45 6.57
CA PHE A 82 8.32 -9.67 6.79
C PHE A 82 7.71 -10.08 8.12
N HIS A 83 7.63 -9.13 9.03
CA HIS A 83 6.95 -9.35 10.29
C HIS A 83 5.66 -8.53 10.33
N ASP A 84 5.67 -7.36 9.74
CA ASP A 84 4.55 -6.43 9.76
C ASP A 84 4.42 -5.72 8.43
N ARG A 85 3.33 -4.98 8.30
CA ARG A 85 3.04 -4.20 7.09
C ARG A 85 3.03 -2.73 7.45
N PHE A 86 3.65 -1.92 6.60
CA PHE A 86 3.77 -0.49 6.83
C PHE A 86 3.47 0.28 5.56
N LEU A 87 2.76 1.39 5.74
CA LEU A 87 2.52 2.36 4.68
C LEU A 87 3.21 3.65 5.10
N ILE A 88 4.18 4.11 4.32
CA ILE A 88 5.00 5.26 4.66
C ILE A 88 4.81 6.33 3.58
N LEU A 89 4.45 7.54 4.01
CA LEU A 89 4.18 8.66 3.12
C LEU A 89 5.29 9.68 3.24
N ASP A 90 5.89 10.04 2.09
CA ASP A 90 6.89 11.11 1.99
C ASP A 90 8.07 10.93 2.95
N ARG A 91 8.40 9.69 3.28
CA ARG A 91 9.48 9.30 4.20
C ARG A 91 9.33 9.85 5.61
N GLY A 92 8.17 10.43 5.91
CA GLY A 92 8.00 11.08 7.21
C GLY A 92 6.88 10.50 8.06
N THR A 93 5.83 10.02 7.44
CA THR A 93 4.66 9.54 8.17
C THR A 93 4.46 8.06 7.91
N ALA A 94 4.56 7.25 8.96
CA ALA A 94 4.46 5.80 8.84
C ALA A 94 3.22 5.29 9.57
N TYR A 95 2.53 4.37 8.92
CA TYR A 95 1.36 3.69 9.49
C TYR A 95 1.62 2.20 9.53
N HIS A 96 1.29 1.60 10.68
CA HIS A 96 1.27 0.14 10.79
C HIS A 96 -0.10 -0.33 10.33
N VAL A 97 -0.12 -1.31 9.44
CA VAL A 97 -1.35 -1.81 8.84
C VAL A 97 -1.58 -3.24 9.31
N GLY A 98 -2.74 -3.51 9.90
CA GLY A 98 -3.02 -4.79 10.54
C GLY A 98 -3.25 -5.96 9.60
N ALA A 99 -3.40 -5.70 8.30
CA ALA A 99 -3.55 -6.75 7.29
C ALA A 99 -3.03 -6.23 5.97
N SER A 100 -2.85 -7.12 4.99
CA SER A 100 -2.38 -6.70 3.67
C SER A 100 -3.35 -5.72 3.04
N LEU A 101 -2.83 -4.74 2.30
CA LEU A 101 -3.66 -3.77 1.61
C LEU A 101 -4.62 -4.41 0.62
N LYS A 102 -4.26 -5.57 0.06
CA LYS A 102 -5.17 -6.27 -0.85
C LYS A 102 -6.47 -6.68 -0.18
N ASP A 103 -6.50 -6.75 1.16
CA ASP A 103 -7.67 -7.13 1.92
C ASP A 103 -8.55 -5.95 2.32
N ALA A 104 -8.16 -4.74 1.98
CA ALA A 104 -8.97 -3.56 2.26
C ALA A 104 -10.31 -3.69 1.54
N GLY A 105 -11.40 -3.45 2.26
CA GLY A 105 -12.74 -3.65 1.72
C GLY A 105 -13.24 -5.09 1.81
N LYS A 106 -12.39 -6.03 2.27
CA LYS A 106 -12.77 -7.44 2.39
C LYS A 106 -12.84 -7.90 3.83
N LYS A 107 -12.07 -7.30 4.71
CA LYS A 107 -12.10 -7.63 6.14
C LYS A 107 -11.63 -6.44 6.96
N CYS A 108 -11.97 -6.47 8.23
CA CYS A 108 -11.60 -5.41 9.17
C CYS A 108 -10.16 -5.59 9.61
N PHE A 109 -9.45 -4.48 9.74
CA PHE A 109 -8.13 -4.49 10.34
C PHE A 109 -7.78 -3.08 10.82
N GLY A 110 -6.83 -3.00 11.74
CA GLY A 110 -6.43 -1.73 12.30
C GLY A 110 -5.36 -1.05 11.47
N ILE A 111 -5.39 0.28 11.51
CA ILE A 111 -4.35 1.10 10.91
C ILE A 111 -3.93 2.10 11.99
N ASN A 112 -2.66 2.09 12.32
CA ASN A 112 -2.15 2.93 13.42
C ASN A 112 -1.00 3.80 12.95
N LEU A 113 -1.12 5.10 13.25
CA LEU A 113 -0.01 6.01 13.01
C LEU A 113 1.12 5.67 13.98
N ILE A 114 2.32 5.53 13.44
CA ILE A 114 3.51 5.30 14.25
C ILE A 114 4.10 6.65 14.61
N GLN A 115 4.31 6.85 15.90
CA GLN A 115 4.89 8.10 16.39
C GLN A 115 6.26 7.82 16.99
N ASP A 116 7.19 8.69 16.68
CA ASP A 116 8.54 8.60 17.22
C ASP A 116 8.61 9.25 18.60
#